data_22f3f37b4bbfa2302c1e2f0d1e88ca93
#
_entry.id   22f3f37b4bbfa2302c1e2f0d1e88ca93
#
_cell.length_a   1.000
_cell.length_b   1.000
_cell.length_c   1.000
_cell.angle_alpha   90.00
_cell.angle_beta   90.00
_cell.angle_gamma   90.00
#
_symmetry.space_group_name_H-M   'P 1'
#
loop_
_entity.id
_entity.type
_entity.pdbx_description
1 polymer ?
#
loop_
_entity_poly.entity_id
_entity_poly.type
_entity_poly.pdbx_seq_one_letter_code
_entity_poly.pdbx_strand_id
1 'polypeptide(L)'
;MIRNYTEEQLEANYNKFIEAIKKVFSGERLEKLLHMYSPEELGTELAIAPASGKLNFHSCYVGGYIDHVMNVARNAYKIKKMFEDGGGIVNFTDEELFFAAFHHDLGKLGDGAEPYYIPEQSEWHMKNKKSYFALNPKLQYFDVTDRAFWLLNQYGVKYTQKEQLGIHMADGLYNEATKKYWISYDENFQLKTNLPL
;
A
#
# COMPACT_ATOMS: atom_id res chain seq x y z
N MET A 1 19.81 8.96 5.81
CA MET A 1 20.73 8.01 5.11
C MET A 1 19.84 7.20 4.18
N ILE A 2 20.14 7.16 2.88
CA ILE A 2 19.39 6.33 1.91
C ILE A 2 19.79 4.89 2.20
N ARG A 3 18.80 4.02 2.38
CA ARG A 3 19.06 2.59 2.58
C ARG A 3 19.37 1.96 1.22
N ASN A 4 20.44 1.21 1.12
CA ASN A 4 20.80 0.47 -0.08
C ASN A 4 20.72 -1.03 0.25
N TYR A 5 19.85 -1.74 -0.43
CA TYR A 5 19.76 -3.19 -0.32
C TYR A 5 20.64 -3.87 -1.38
N THR A 6 21.25 -5.00 -1.03
CA THR A 6 21.81 -5.94 -2.02
C THR A 6 20.69 -6.75 -2.68
N GLU A 7 20.97 -7.41 -3.79
CA GLU A 7 19.99 -8.28 -4.47
C GLU A 7 19.46 -9.37 -3.54
N GLU A 8 20.33 -10.00 -2.75
CA GLU A 8 19.93 -11.04 -1.78
C GLU A 8 19.02 -10.46 -0.67
N GLN A 9 19.21 -9.19 -0.30
CA GLN A 9 18.37 -8.52 0.69
C GLN A 9 17.00 -8.16 0.10
N LEU A 10 16.94 -7.76 -1.17
CA LEU A 10 15.68 -7.52 -1.88
C LEU A 10 14.87 -8.81 -2.01
N GLU A 11 15.52 -9.91 -2.42
CA GLU A 11 14.91 -11.22 -2.49
C GLU A 11 14.41 -11.70 -1.12
N ALA A 12 15.22 -11.53 -0.08
CA ALA A 12 14.82 -11.89 1.28
C ALA A 12 13.61 -11.07 1.78
N ASN A 13 13.51 -9.79 1.41
CA ASN A 13 12.36 -8.94 1.73
C ASN A 13 11.11 -9.36 0.96
N TYR A 14 11.25 -9.64 -0.34
CA TYR A 14 10.17 -10.18 -1.15
C TYR A 14 9.64 -11.48 -0.54
N ASN A 15 10.51 -12.43 -0.22
CA ASN A 15 10.11 -13.69 0.38
C ASN A 15 9.40 -13.51 1.73
N LYS A 16 9.84 -12.55 2.57
CA LYS A 16 9.14 -12.20 3.83
C LYS A 16 7.74 -11.65 3.58
N PHE A 17 7.56 -10.83 2.55
CA PHE A 17 6.25 -10.32 2.17
C PHE A 17 5.34 -11.44 1.72
N ILE A 18 5.80 -12.32 0.83
CA ILE A 18 5.04 -13.49 0.37
C ILE A 18 4.65 -14.42 1.53
N GLU A 19 5.55 -14.65 2.47
CA GLU A 19 5.21 -15.43 3.68
C GLU A 19 4.18 -14.72 4.58
N ALA A 20 4.18 -13.39 4.63
CA ALA A 20 3.14 -12.64 5.33
C ALA A 20 1.77 -12.79 4.64
N ILE A 21 1.73 -12.71 3.31
CA ILE A 21 0.52 -12.99 2.50
C ILE A 21 -0.03 -14.39 2.78
N LYS A 22 0.81 -15.42 2.75
CA LYS A 22 0.43 -16.82 3.04
C LYS A 22 -0.10 -17.03 4.47
N LYS A 23 0.37 -16.25 5.42
CA LYS A 23 -0.10 -16.34 6.83
C LYS A 23 -1.46 -15.71 7.05
N VAL A 24 -1.81 -14.71 6.25
CA VAL A 24 -3.05 -13.94 6.42
C VAL A 24 -4.18 -14.49 5.57
N PHE A 25 -3.90 -14.87 4.32
CA PHE A 25 -4.91 -15.23 3.34
C PHE A 25 -4.93 -16.72 3.05
N SER A 26 -6.07 -17.22 2.54
CA SER A 26 -6.28 -18.63 2.21
C SER A 26 -7.16 -18.81 0.98
N GLY A 27 -7.25 -20.05 0.47
CA GLY A 27 -8.12 -20.45 -0.65
C GLY A 27 -7.87 -19.64 -1.93
N GLU A 28 -8.94 -19.41 -2.70
CA GLU A 28 -8.88 -18.71 -4.00
C GLU A 28 -8.25 -17.31 -3.91
N ARG A 29 -8.50 -16.59 -2.80
CA ARG A 29 -7.91 -15.26 -2.59
C ARG A 29 -6.39 -15.35 -2.52
N LEU A 30 -5.85 -16.31 -1.77
CA LEU A 30 -4.41 -16.52 -1.67
C LEU A 30 -3.81 -16.89 -3.03
N GLU A 31 -4.43 -17.78 -3.78
CA GLU A 31 -3.97 -18.19 -5.11
C GLU A 31 -3.85 -16.99 -6.06
N LYS A 32 -4.87 -16.13 -6.09
CA LYS A 32 -4.86 -14.91 -6.91
C LYS A 32 -3.82 -13.89 -6.47
N LEU A 33 -3.64 -13.70 -5.16
CA LEU A 33 -2.60 -12.82 -4.62
C LEU A 33 -1.20 -13.35 -4.96
N LEU A 34 -0.96 -14.64 -4.82
CA LEU A 34 0.33 -15.25 -5.19
C LEU A 34 0.60 -15.16 -6.69
N HIS A 35 -0.42 -15.29 -7.53
CA HIS A 35 -0.28 -15.05 -8.96
C HIS A 35 0.06 -13.58 -9.25
N MET A 36 -0.72 -12.64 -8.69
CA MET A 36 -0.48 -11.19 -8.86
C MET A 36 0.93 -10.78 -8.45
N TYR A 37 1.45 -11.36 -7.36
CA TYR A 37 2.79 -11.06 -6.84
C TYR A 37 3.88 -12.00 -7.36
N SER A 38 3.61 -12.84 -8.35
CA SER A 38 4.65 -13.68 -8.95
C SER A 38 5.67 -12.84 -9.73
N PRO A 39 6.91 -13.34 -9.93
CA PRO A 39 7.94 -12.62 -10.69
C PRO A 39 7.54 -12.30 -12.13
N GLU A 40 6.67 -13.10 -12.73
CA GLU A 40 6.15 -12.94 -14.10
C GLU A 40 5.13 -11.80 -14.21
N GLU A 41 4.56 -11.39 -13.07
CA GLU A 41 3.54 -10.33 -12.96
C GLU A 41 4.12 -9.11 -12.22
N LEU A 42 3.62 -8.77 -11.05
CA LEU A 42 4.08 -7.60 -10.28
C LEU A 42 5.27 -7.87 -9.36
N GLY A 43 5.74 -9.11 -9.23
CA GLY A 43 6.73 -9.49 -8.22
C GLY A 43 8.07 -8.80 -8.37
N THR A 44 8.53 -8.57 -9.60
CA THR A 44 9.77 -7.82 -9.85
C THR A 44 9.65 -6.37 -9.35
N GLU A 45 8.57 -5.67 -9.74
CA GLU A 45 8.32 -4.31 -9.26
C GLU A 45 8.10 -4.27 -7.75
N LEU A 46 7.36 -5.23 -7.19
CA LEU A 46 7.17 -5.36 -5.74
C LEU A 46 8.50 -5.39 -4.99
N ALA A 47 9.48 -6.15 -5.50
CA ALA A 47 10.78 -6.29 -4.84
C ALA A 47 11.61 -5.01 -4.86
N ILE A 48 11.52 -4.20 -5.93
CA ILE A 48 12.42 -3.06 -6.15
C ILE A 48 11.77 -1.68 -5.97
N ALA A 49 10.44 -1.57 -6.06
CA ALA A 49 9.75 -0.28 -6.01
C ALA A 49 10.10 0.52 -4.74
N PRO A 50 10.32 1.84 -4.85
CA PRO A 50 10.35 2.73 -3.70
C PRO A 50 8.92 3.04 -3.24
N ALA A 51 8.73 3.36 -1.96
CA ALA A 51 7.42 3.80 -1.46
C ALA A 51 7.14 5.28 -1.77
N SER A 52 8.16 6.07 -2.07
CA SER A 52 8.02 7.49 -2.43
C SER A 52 9.15 7.96 -3.34
N GLY A 53 8.91 9.06 -4.06
CA GLY A 53 9.90 9.65 -4.97
C GLY A 53 10.91 10.59 -4.30
N LYS A 54 10.65 11.07 -3.06
CA LYS A 54 11.45 12.10 -2.40
C LYS A 54 11.91 11.66 -1.02
N LEU A 55 13.14 12.03 -0.63
CA LEU A 55 13.72 11.72 0.68
C LEU A 55 12.95 12.30 1.88
N ASN A 56 12.19 13.36 1.67
CA ASN A 56 11.37 13.96 2.73
C ASN A 56 10.13 13.11 3.10
N PHE A 57 9.84 12.10 2.28
CA PHE A 57 8.80 11.14 2.52
C PHE A 57 9.40 9.80 2.96
N HIS A 58 8.54 8.85 3.32
CA HIS A 58 8.97 7.55 3.81
C HIS A 58 9.54 6.65 2.70
N SER A 59 10.53 5.86 3.05
CA SER A 59 11.07 4.72 2.26
C SER A 59 11.38 5.05 0.78
N CYS A 60 12.03 6.22 0.53
CA CYS A 60 12.48 6.65 -0.79
C CYS A 60 13.81 5.96 -1.15
N TYR A 61 13.76 4.65 -1.42
CA TYR A 61 14.90 3.81 -1.83
C TYR A 61 14.40 2.53 -2.49
N VAL A 62 15.26 1.86 -3.25
CA VAL A 62 14.95 0.58 -3.91
C VAL A 62 14.56 -0.47 -2.87
N GLY A 63 13.39 -1.10 -3.06
CA GLY A 63 12.80 -2.04 -2.08
C GLY A 63 12.05 -1.38 -0.93
N GLY A 64 11.92 -0.04 -0.94
CA GLY A 64 11.25 0.72 0.11
C GLY A 64 9.74 0.46 0.21
N TYR A 65 9.11 0.02 -0.87
CA TYR A 65 7.69 -0.31 -0.89
C TYR A 65 7.34 -1.43 0.10
N ILE A 66 8.05 -2.57 0.03
CA ILE A 66 7.82 -3.68 0.96
C ILE A 66 8.04 -3.25 2.41
N ASP A 67 9.13 -2.53 2.69
CA ASP A 67 9.40 -2.01 4.04
C ASP A 67 8.23 -1.15 4.55
N HIS A 68 7.69 -0.30 3.69
CA HIS A 68 6.57 0.58 4.02
C HIS A 68 5.31 -0.21 4.34
N VAL A 69 4.82 -1.05 3.43
CA VAL A 69 3.56 -1.77 3.62
C VAL A 69 3.62 -2.76 4.78
N MET A 70 4.76 -3.39 5.01
CA MET A 70 4.98 -4.27 6.17
C MET A 70 5.00 -3.48 7.50
N ASN A 71 5.55 -2.26 7.50
CA ASN A 71 5.51 -1.38 8.65
C ASN A 71 4.09 -0.88 8.93
N VAL A 72 3.34 -0.47 7.89
CA VAL A 72 1.94 -0.06 8.01
C VAL A 72 1.12 -1.21 8.60
N ALA A 73 1.21 -2.40 8.04
CA ALA A 73 0.49 -3.58 8.52
C ALA A 73 0.78 -3.89 10.00
N ARG A 74 2.06 -3.87 10.37
CA ARG A 74 2.48 -4.11 11.76
C ARG A 74 1.94 -3.06 12.72
N ASN A 75 2.00 -1.79 12.35
CA ASN A 75 1.57 -0.69 13.20
C ASN A 75 0.03 -0.64 13.29
N ALA A 76 -0.69 -0.86 12.19
CA ALA A 76 -2.14 -0.96 12.18
C ALA A 76 -2.63 -2.07 13.14
N TYR A 77 -2.01 -3.24 13.11
CA TYR A 77 -2.33 -4.33 14.04
C TYR A 77 -2.05 -3.96 15.51
N LYS A 78 -0.93 -3.30 15.79
CA LYS A 78 -0.62 -2.82 17.16
C LYS A 78 -1.65 -1.80 17.65
N ILE A 79 -2.03 -0.84 16.81
CA ILE A 79 -3.04 0.18 17.14
C ILE A 79 -4.39 -0.49 17.41
N LYS A 80 -4.79 -1.44 16.54
CA LYS A 80 -6.01 -2.24 16.76
C LYS A 80 -5.99 -2.90 18.14
N LYS A 81 -4.89 -3.58 18.49
CA LYS A 81 -4.75 -4.25 19.80
C LYS A 81 -4.81 -3.26 20.96
N MET A 82 -4.11 -2.14 20.89
CA MET A 82 -4.17 -1.10 21.92
C MET A 82 -5.60 -0.57 22.11
N PHE A 83 -6.35 -0.39 21.03
CA PHE A 83 -7.74 0.05 21.08
C PHE A 83 -8.65 -0.98 21.73
N GLU A 84 -8.52 -2.26 21.37
CA GLU A 84 -9.26 -3.38 21.98
C GLU A 84 -8.92 -3.54 23.47
N ASP A 85 -7.65 -3.47 23.84
CA ASP A 85 -7.18 -3.54 25.24
C ASP A 85 -7.72 -2.38 26.09
N GLY A 86 -7.96 -1.21 25.47
CA GLY A 86 -8.61 -0.06 26.08
C GLY A 86 -10.15 -0.16 26.17
N GLY A 87 -10.75 -1.29 25.76
CA GLY A 87 -12.19 -1.50 25.75
C GLY A 87 -12.91 -1.02 24.49
N GLY A 88 -12.16 -0.64 23.44
CA GLY A 88 -12.71 -0.28 22.15
C GLY A 88 -13.28 -1.48 21.40
N ILE A 89 -14.35 -1.26 20.65
CA ILE A 89 -15.00 -2.30 19.83
C ILE A 89 -14.57 -2.13 18.37
N VAL A 90 -13.96 -3.18 17.81
CA VAL A 90 -13.54 -3.25 16.41
C VAL A 90 -14.57 -4.08 15.62
N ASN A 91 -15.00 -3.58 14.46
CA ASN A 91 -16.02 -4.22 13.63
C ASN A 91 -15.44 -4.83 12.33
N PHE A 92 -14.14 -5.02 12.25
CA PHE A 92 -13.43 -5.65 11.12
C PHE A 92 -12.49 -6.75 11.61
N THR A 93 -12.16 -7.67 10.72
CA THR A 93 -11.28 -8.80 11.00
C THR A 93 -9.80 -8.42 10.84
N ASP A 94 -8.88 -9.23 11.36
CA ASP A 94 -7.46 -9.09 11.12
C ASP A 94 -7.12 -9.24 9.63
N GLU A 95 -7.81 -10.14 8.91
CA GLU A 95 -7.65 -10.32 7.47
C GLU A 95 -8.00 -9.05 6.70
N GLU A 96 -9.15 -8.40 7.01
CA GLU A 96 -9.57 -7.13 6.39
C GLU A 96 -8.56 -6.01 6.67
N LEU A 97 -8.04 -5.93 7.90
CA LEU A 97 -7.01 -4.96 8.27
C LEU A 97 -5.73 -5.16 7.46
N PHE A 98 -5.21 -6.38 7.42
CA PHE A 98 -4.00 -6.70 6.69
C PHE A 98 -4.19 -6.53 5.18
N PHE A 99 -5.37 -6.88 4.64
CA PHE A 99 -5.67 -6.65 3.24
C PHE A 99 -5.56 -5.16 2.89
N ALA A 100 -6.22 -4.29 3.63
CA ALA A 100 -6.14 -2.85 3.41
C ALA A 100 -4.71 -2.33 3.57
N ALA A 101 -3.99 -2.75 4.61
CA ALA A 101 -2.62 -2.32 4.88
C ALA A 101 -1.60 -2.75 3.80
N PHE A 102 -1.74 -3.95 3.23
CA PHE A 102 -0.85 -4.42 2.16
C PHE A 102 -1.14 -3.77 0.81
N HIS A 103 -2.39 -3.34 0.56
CA HIS A 103 -2.82 -2.91 -0.78
C HIS A 103 -3.10 -1.40 -0.89
N HIS A 104 -3.01 -0.60 0.21
CA HIS A 104 -3.32 0.83 0.15
C HIS A 104 -2.47 1.60 -0.87
N ASP A 105 -1.23 1.18 -1.03
CA ASP A 105 -0.25 1.76 -1.95
C ASP A 105 0.01 0.89 -3.20
N LEU A 106 -0.80 -0.15 -3.45
CA LEU A 106 -0.57 -1.12 -4.53
C LEU A 106 -0.38 -0.46 -5.90
N GLY A 107 -1.07 0.64 -6.17
CA GLY A 107 -0.92 1.40 -7.42
C GLY A 107 0.47 1.98 -7.66
N LYS A 108 1.35 2.01 -6.65
CA LYS A 108 2.75 2.42 -6.79
C LYS A 108 3.65 1.34 -7.41
N LEU A 109 3.11 0.16 -7.69
CA LEU A 109 3.83 -0.88 -8.46
C LEU A 109 3.72 -0.68 -9.99
N GLY A 110 2.90 0.29 -10.44
CA GLY A 110 2.69 0.51 -11.88
C GLY A 110 1.46 -0.24 -12.40
N ASP A 111 1.50 -0.74 -13.64
CA ASP A 111 0.38 -1.40 -14.31
C ASP A 111 0.70 -2.83 -14.81
N GLY A 112 1.85 -3.36 -14.39
CA GLY A 112 2.37 -4.66 -14.84
C GLY A 112 3.24 -4.57 -16.10
N ALA A 113 3.09 -3.53 -16.92
CA ALA A 113 3.94 -3.28 -18.09
C ALA A 113 4.98 -2.18 -17.83
N GLU A 114 4.59 -1.15 -17.10
CA GLU A 114 5.44 0.01 -16.79
C GLU A 114 5.43 0.25 -15.28
N PRO A 115 6.60 0.52 -14.65
CA PRO A 115 6.70 0.85 -13.23
C PRO A 115 6.11 2.24 -12.94
N TYR A 116 5.61 2.45 -11.72
CA TYR A 116 5.10 3.76 -11.30
C TYR A 116 6.22 4.78 -11.12
N TYR A 117 7.33 4.36 -10.54
CA TYR A 117 8.52 5.19 -10.34
C TYR A 117 9.66 4.75 -11.24
N ILE A 118 10.34 5.74 -11.83
CA ILE A 118 11.62 5.58 -12.54
C ILE A 118 12.70 6.40 -11.85
N PRO A 119 13.99 6.04 -11.96
CA PRO A 119 15.07 6.86 -11.42
C PRO A 119 15.00 8.29 -11.92
N GLU A 120 15.16 9.27 -11.02
CA GLU A 120 15.22 10.68 -11.39
C GLU A 120 16.48 10.97 -12.22
N GLN A 121 16.32 11.62 -13.37
CA GLN A 121 17.41 11.95 -14.27
C GLN A 121 17.96 13.36 -14.05
N SER A 122 17.22 14.23 -13.36
CA SER A 122 17.58 15.61 -13.14
C SER A 122 18.44 15.78 -11.89
N GLU A 123 19.74 16.06 -12.05
CA GLU A 123 20.61 16.39 -10.93
C GLU A 123 20.08 17.57 -10.11
N TRP A 124 19.43 18.54 -10.76
CA TRP A 124 18.82 19.67 -10.08
C TRP A 124 17.69 19.21 -9.15
N HIS A 125 16.82 18.29 -9.60
CA HIS A 125 15.74 17.74 -8.78
C HIS A 125 16.31 16.93 -7.60
N MET A 126 17.32 16.11 -7.85
CA MET A 126 18.00 15.36 -6.78
C MET A 126 18.60 16.29 -5.74
N LYS A 127 19.33 17.34 -6.17
CA LYS A 127 20.03 18.25 -5.27
C LYS A 127 19.07 19.18 -4.52
N ASN A 128 18.14 19.82 -5.24
CA ASN A 128 17.32 20.91 -4.68
C ASN A 128 15.96 20.43 -4.13
N LYS A 129 15.37 19.38 -4.72
CA LYS A 129 14.08 18.83 -4.30
C LYS A 129 14.18 17.50 -3.55
N LYS A 130 15.41 16.96 -3.40
CA LYS A 130 15.63 15.64 -2.79
C LYS A 130 14.79 14.54 -3.46
N SER A 131 14.51 14.68 -4.76
CA SER A 131 13.75 13.75 -5.58
C SER A 131 14.71 12.75 -6.19
N TYR A 132 14.57 11.47 -5.86
CA TYR A 132 15.41 10.39 -6.35
C TYR A 132 14.68 9.47 -7.33
N PHE A 133 13.36 9.52 -7.30
CA PHE A 133 12.51 8.83 -8.25
C PHE A 133 11.46 9.80 -8.79
N ALA A 134 11.23 9.74 -10.09
CA ALA A 134 10.22 10.50 -10.81
C ALA A 134 9.03 9.60 -11.16
N LEU A 135 7.85 10.19 -11.35
CA LEU A 135 6.72 9.46 -11.93
C LEU A 135 7.04 9.07 -13.37
N ASN A 136 6.73 7.85 -13.74
CA ASN A 136 6.94 7.36 -15.10
C ASN A 136 5.96 8.04 -16.07
N PRO A 137 6.45 8.84 -17.04
CA PRO A 137 5.58 9.54 -17.98
C PRO A 137 4.90 8.63 -19.01
N LYS A 138 5.33 7.38 -19.13
CA LYS A 138 4.70 6.38 -20.00
C LYS A 138 3.46 5.78 -19.37
N LEU A 139 3.39 5.80 -18.03
CA LEU A 139 2.26 5.25 -17.30
C LEU A 139 1.04 6.16 -17.45
N GLN A 140 -0.11 5.59 -17.82
CA GLN A 140 -1.36 6.34 -17.83
C GLN A 140 -1.58 7.03 -16.49
N TYR A 141 -1.88 8.33 -16.50
CA TYR A 141 -2.23 9.06 -15.28
C TYR A 141 -3.44 8.41 -14.61
N PHE A 142 -3.25 8.02 -13.36
CA PHE A 142 -4.24 7.36 -12.52
C PHE A 142 -3.90 7.63 -11.07
N ASP A 143 -4.88 7.88 -10.22
CA ASP A 143 -4.66 7.96 -8.78
C ASP A 143 -4.11 6.63 -8.25
N VAL A 144 -3.24 6.68 -7.24
CA VAL A 144 -2.62 5.48 -6.67
C VAL A 144 -3.67 4.51 -6.15
N THR A 145 -4.68 5.03 -5.46
CA THR A 145 -5.78 4.25 -4.90
C THR A 145 -6.65 3.63 -6.00
N ASP A 146 -6.99 4.41 -7.03
CA ASP A 146 -7.78 3.91 -8.17
C ASP A 146 -7.01 2.84 -8.95
N ARG A 147 -5.69 3.03 -9.14
CA ARG A 147 -4.83 2.01 -9.75
C ARG A 147 -4.75 0.75 -8.90
N ALA A 148 -4.73 0.87 -7.56
CA ALA A 148 -4.75 -0.29 -6.68
C ALA A 148 -6.00 -1.15 -6.92
N PHE A 149 -7.18 -0.53 -7.00
CA PHE A 149 -8.42 -1.25 -7.32
C PHE A 149 -8.44 -1.81 -8.74
N TRP A 150 -7.90 -1.08 -9.70
CA TRP A 150 -7.77 -1.58 -11.06
C TRP A 150 -6.91 -2.85 -11.11
N LEU A 151 -5.75 -2.87 -10.45
CA LEU A 151 -4.88 -4.05 -10.35
C LEU A 151 -5.59 -5.22 -9.66
N LEU A 152 -6.20 -5.00 -8.50
CA LEU A 152 -6.95 -6.05 -7.79
C LEU A 152 -8.04 -6.67 -8.69
N ASN A 153 -8.74 -5.86 -9.47
CA ASN A 153 -9.75 -6.32 -10.42
C ASN A 153 -9.13 -7.08 -11.61
N GLN A 154 -7.99 -6.63 -12.15
CA GLN A 154 -7.28 -7.32 -13.24
C GLN A 154 -6.90 -8.74 -12.86
N TYR A 155 -6.41 -8.94 -11.64
CA TYR A 155 -6.05 -10.26 -11.12
C TYR A 155 -7.22 -11.01 -10.49
N GLY A 156 -8.44 -10.46 -10.55
CA GLY A 156 -9.64 -11.07 -10.01
C GLY A 156 -9.62 -11.25 -8.48
N VAL A 157 -8.83 -10.44 -7.78
CA VAL A 157 -8.77 -10.43 -6.32
C VAL A 157 -10.01 -9.73 -5.77
N LYS A 158 -10.89 -10.48 -5.11
CA LYS A 158 -12.09 -9.93 -4.48
C LYS A 158 -11.76 -9.27 -3.15
N TYR A 159 -12.45 -8.18 -2.82
CA TYR A 159 -12.31 -7.46 -1.56
C TYR A 159 -13.68 -7.07 -0.99
N THR A 160 -13.75 -6.90 0.33
CA THR A 160 -14.95 -6.47 1.05
C THR A 160 -15.13 -4.95 1.00
N GLN A 161 -16.31 -4.45 1.36
CA GLN A 161 -16.54 -3.00 1.47
C GLN A 161 -15.62 -2.35 2.52
N LYS A 162 -15.29 -3.07 3.61
CA LYS A 162 -14.40 -2.57 4.65
C LYS A 162 -12.96 -2.47 4.17
N GLU A 163 -12.49 -3.47 3.42
CA GLU A 163 -11.18 -3.46 2.77
C GLU A 163 -11.09 -2.30 1.76
N GLN A 164 -12.13 -2.10 0.96
CA GLN A 164 -12.20 -0.98 0.02
C GLN A 164 -12.12 0.36 0.75
N LEU A 165 -12.91 0.55 1.82
CA LEU A 165 -12.86 1.76 2.61
C LEU A 165 -11.49 1.97 3.26
N GLY A 166 -10.89 0.93 3.81
CA GLY A 166 -9.56 0.99 4.42
C GLY A 166 -8.49 1.48 3.43
N ILE A 167 -8.52 0.96 2.19
CA ILE A 167 -7.63 1.41 1.11
C ILE A 167 -7.93 2.85 0.72
N HIS A 168 -9.20 3.21 0.48
CA HIS A 168 -9.58 4.57 0.12
C HIS A 168 -9.19 5.61 1.15
N MET A 169 -9.25 5.27 2.44
CA MET A 169 -9.01 6.22 3.52
C MET A 169 -7.55 6.32 3.94
N ALA A 170 -6.67 5.50 3.38
CA ALA A 170 -5.24 5.50 3.72
C ALA A 170 -4.57 6.87 3.48
N ASP A 171 -5.01 7.63 2.48
CA ASP A 171 -4.51 8.99 2.19
C ASP A 171 -5.07 10.07 3.15
N GLY A 172 -5.99 9.69 4.04
CA GLY A 172 -6.57 10.58 5.04
C GLY A 172 -7.20 11.83 4.42
N LEU A 173 -6.92 12.99 5.01
CA LEU A 173 -7.46 14.28 4.56
C LEU A 173 -6.77 14.86 3.31
N TYR A 174 -5.73 14.22 2.80
CA TYR A 174 -5.05 14.65 1.57
C TYR A 174 -5.86 14.33 0.31
N ASN A 175 -6.75 13.34 0.36
CA ASN A 175 -7.64 13.01 -0.74
C ASN A 175 -9.01 13.67 -0.54
N GLU A 176 -9.35 14.67 -1.36
CA GLU A 176 -10.61 15.41 -1.27
C GLU A 176 -11.84 14.50 -1.51
N ALA A 177 -11.73 13.46 -2.34
CA ALA A 177 -12.82 12.54 -2.60
C ALA A 177 -13.21 11.71 -1.35
N THR A 178 -12.24 11.41 -0.50
CA THR A 178 -12.45 10.62 0.72
C THR A 178 -12.69 11.47 1.97
N LYS A 179 -12.34 12.75 1.92
CA LYS A 179 -12.47 13.69 3.05
C LYS A 179 -13.86 13.66 3.70
N LYS A 180 -14.92 13.55 2.90
CA LYS A 180 -16.30 13.46 3.40
C LYS A 180 -16.54 12.28 4.36
N TYR A 181 -15.82 11.17 4.21
CA TYR A 181 -15.96 10.02 5.10
C TYR A 181 -15.38 10.28 6.49
N TRP A 182 -14.42 11.21 6.60
CA TRP A 182 -13.79 11.60 7.85
C TRP A 182 -14.56 12.68 8.61
N ILE A 183 -15.41 13.46 7.93
CA ILE A 183 -16.09 14.63 8.51
C ILE A 183 -17.61 14.52 8.45
N SER A 184 -18.20 13.40 8.01
CA SER A 184 -19.64 13.20 7.98
C SER A 184 -20.11 12.50 9.23
N TYR A 185 -20.95 13.18 10.01
CA TYR A 185 -21.54 12.69 11.26
C TYR A 185 -23.04 12.45 11.08
N ASP A 186 -23.59 11.51 11.84
CA ASP A 186 -25.02 11.30 11.97
C ASP A 186 -25.66 12.31 12.97
N GLU A 187 -26.96 12.15 13.23
CA GLU A 187 -27.71 13.00 14.19
C GLU A 187 -27.24 12.86 15.64
N ASN A 188 -26.50 11.79 15.97
CA ASN A 188 -25.92 11.53 17.29
C ASN A 188 -24.43 11.92 17.37
N PHE A 189 -23.92 12.69 16.40
CA PHE A 189 -22.52 13.05 16.28
C PHE A 189 -21.56 11.85 16.18
N GLN A 190 -22.07 10.69 15.68
CA GLN A 190 -21.22 9.54 15.34
C GLN A 190 -20.79 9.64 13.89
N LEU A 191 -19.54 9.30 13.58
CA LEU A 191 -19.09 9.20 12.20
C LEU A 191 -20.00 8.23 11.43
N LYS A 192 -20.58 8.68 10.32
CA LYS A 192 -21.42 7.82 9.45
C LYS A 192 -20.62 6.66 8.87
N THR A 193 -19.34 6.85 8.70
CA THR A 193 -18.40 5.81 8.31
C THR A 193 -17.97 5.09 9.57
N ASN A 194 -18.60 3.96 9.89
CA ASN A 194 -18.14 3.05 10.96
C ASN A 194 -16.80 2.42 10.54
N LEU A 195 -15.80 3.25 10.41
CA LEU A 195 -14.44 2.77 10.28
C LEU A 195 -13.81 2.76 11.65
N PRO A 196 -13.24 1.64 12.00
CA PRO A 196 -12.23 1.61 13.02
C PRO A 196 -11.00 2.33 12.44
N LEU A 197 -10.61 3.35 13.10
CA LEU A 197 -9.34 4.03 12.86
C LEU A 197 -8.18 3.11 13.19
#